data_4f737a2dd9c68ec4779b8d366354a610
#
_entry.id   4f737a2dd9c68ec4779b8d366354a610
#
_cell.length_a   1.000
_cell.length_b   1.000
_cell.length_c   1.000
_cell.angle_alpha   90.00
_cell.angle_beta   90.00
_cell.angle_gamma   90.00
#
_symmetry.space_group_name_H-M   'P 1'
#
loop_
_entity.id
_entity.type
_entity.pdbx_description
1 polymer ?
#
loop_
_entity_poly.entity_id
_entity_poly.type
_entity_poly.pdbx_seq_one_letter_code
_entity_poly.pdbx_strand_id
1 'polypeptide(L)'
;MKNLIKKSLLVTGSLLCLHASWLPIKGWLSEQLISYSWHQTIGLQQKTKPWPWADTYPIAELSFERLNKQVVVLNGGDPTTLAFSAGAIAPFNQARSTQAFVVAGHRDSHFSFLDEVVMNDIISLA
;
A
#
# COMPACT_ATOMS: atom_id res chain seq x y z
N MET A 1 -43.95 -12.95 -16.89
CA MET A 1 -43.17 -11.81 -17.37
C MET A 1 -42.59 -10.98 -16.22
N LYS A 2 -43.39 -10.41 -15.31
CA LYS A 2 -42.93 -9.56 -14.20
C LYS A 2 -41.87 -10.24 -13.27
N ASN A 3 -42.00 -11.52 -12.98
CA ASN A 3 -41.07 -12.26 -12.13
C ASN A 3 -39.71 -12.55 -12.83
N LEU A 4 -39.73 -12.71 -14.14
CA LEU A 4 -38.50 -12.91 -14.93
C LEU A 4 -37.67 -11.63 -14.98
N ILE A 5 -38.34 -10.48 -15.18
CA ILE A 5 -37.69 -9.17 -15.16
C ILE A 5 -37.08 -8.87 -13.79
N LYS A 6 -37.82 -9.15 -12.70
CA LYS A 6 -37.28 -8.98 -11.33
C LYS A 6 -36.06 -9.84 -11.07
N LYS A 7 -36.08 -11.13 -11.46
CA LYS A 7 -34.95 -12.05 -11.32
C LYS A 7 -33.74 -11.59 -12.14
N SER A 8 -33.96 -11.15 -13.40
CA SER A 8 -32.90 -10.64 -14.25
C SER A 8 -32.27 -9.37 -13.65
N LEU A 9 -33.09 -8.42 -13.17
CA LEU A 9 -32.62 -7.20 -12.54
C LEU A 9 -31.77 -7.50 -11.27
N LEU A 10 -32.22 -8.47 -10.47
CA LEU A 10 -31.51 -8.86 -9.25
C LEU A 10 -30.17 -9.51 -9.58
N VAL A 11 -30.12 -10.40 -10.57
CA VAL A 11 -28.87 -11.03 -11.01
C VAL A 11 -27.89 -10.01 -11.57
N THR A 12 -28.38 -9.13 -12.46
CA THR A 12 -27.53 -8.08 -13.04
C THR A 12 -27.00 -7.12 -11.97
N GLY A 13 -27.85 -6.69 -11.03
CA GLY A 13 -27.44 -5.84 -9.91
C GLY A 13 -26.40 -6.53 -9.02
N SER A 14 -26.57 -7.80 -8.70
CA SER A 14 -25.60 -8.57 -7.93
C SER A 14 -24.26 -8.70 -8.65
N LEU A 15 -24.25 -8.95 -9.95
CA LEU A 15 -23.03 -9.02 -10.76
C LEU A 15 -22.28 -7.67 -10.81
N LEU A 16 -23.01 -6.56 -10.93
CA LEU A 16 -22.44 -5.22 -10.89
C LEU A 16 -21.84 -4.91 -9.52
N CYS A 17 -22.52 -5.28 -8.43
CA CYS A 17 -21.99 -5.11 -7.07
C CYS A 17 -20.71 -5.94 -6.84
N LEU A 18 -20.68 -7.19 -7.28
CA LEU A 18 -19.50 -8.04 -7.21
C LEU A 18 -18.33 -7.45 -8.00
N HIS A 19 -18.60 -6.95 -9.20
CA HIS A 19 -17.57 -6.31 -10.02
C HIS A 19 -17.04 -5.03 -9.37
N ALA A 20 -17.91 -4.20 -8.84
CA ALA A 20 -17.53 -2.95 -8.15
C ALA A 20 -16.73 -3.22 -6.87
N SER A 21 -17.01 -4.31 -6.15
CA SER A 21 -16.33 -4.69 -4.92
C SER A 21 -14.93 -5.26 -5.16
N TRP A 22 -14.61 -5.67 -6.39
CA TRP A 22 -13.34 -6.30 -6.71
C TRP A 22 -12.13 -5.39 -6.46
N LEU A 23 -12.22 -4.13 -6.84
CA LEU A 23 -11.11 -3.17 -6.72
C LEU A 23 -10.74 -2.85 -5.26
N PRO A 24 -11.69 -2.50 -4.38
CA PRO A 24 -11.38 -2.28 -2.96
C PRO A 24 -10.91 -3.54 -2.24
N ILE A 25 -11.44 -4.72 -2.57
CA ILE A 25 -10.97 -6.00 -1.99
C ILE A 25 -9.51 -6.26 -2.38
N LYS A 26 -9.15 -6.05 -3.65
CA LYS A 26 -7.78 -6.20 -4.14
C LYS A 26 -6.83 -5.21 -3.46
N GLY A 27 -7.24 -3.96 -3.26
CA GLY A 27 -6.47 -2.95 -2.53
C GLY A 27 -6.19 -3.38 -1.09
N TRP A 28 -7.22 -3.76 -0.36
CA TRP A 28 -7.07 -4.25 1.01
C TRP A 28 -6.19 -5.50 1.11
N LEU A 29 -6.37 -6.47 0.21
CA LEU A 29 -5.56 -7.69 0.20
C LEU A 29 -4.07 -7.39 -0.06
N SER A 30 -3.78 -6.49 -0.99
CA SER A 30 -2.39 -6.10 -1.29
C SER A 30 -1.72 -5.42 -0.09
N GLU A 31 -2.44 -4.58 0.65
CA GLU A 31 -1.96 -3.95 1.88
C GLU A 31 -1.59 -5.00 2.96
N GLN A 32 -2.45 -6.01 3.18
CA GLN A 32 -2.17 -7.10 4.10
C GLN A 32 -0.95 -7.91 3.68
N LEU A 33 -0.82 -8.23 2.39
CA LEU A 33 0.32 -8.98 1.88
C LEU A 33 1.64 -8.19 1.97
N ILE A 34 1.61 -6.90 1.75
CA ILE A 34 2.77 -6.02 1.90
C ILE A 34 3.20 -5.95 3.36
N SER A 35 2.26 -5.74 4.28
CA SER A 35 2.54 -5.74 5.72
C SER A 35 3.12 -7.08 6.18
N TYR A 36 2.54 -8.19 5.75
CA TYR A 36 3.08 -9.52 6.03
C TYR A 36 4.51 -9.70 5.50
N SER A 37 4.76 -9.29 4.25
CA SER A 37 6.10 -9.41 3.66
C SER A 37 7.14 -8.52 4.38
N TRP A 38 6.72 -7.38 4.91
CA TRP A 38 7.57 -6.53 5.76
C TRP A 38 7.98 -7.25 7.05
N HIS A 39 7.02 -7.82 7.77
CA HIS A 39 7.31 -8.60 8.98
C HIS A 39 8.23 -9.79 8.70
N GLN A 40 8.05 -10.47 7.58
CA GLN A 40 8.96 -11.54 7.14
C GLN A 40 10.35 -11.00 6.79
N THR A 41 10.44 -9.85 6.14
CA THR A 41 11.72 -9.22 5.79
C THR A 41 12.53 -8.88 7.03
N ILE A 42 11.89 -8.33 8.07
CA ILE A 42 12.54 -8.04 9.35
C ILE A 42 12.95 -9.35 10.05
N GLY A 43 12.03 -10.31 10.17
CA GLY A 43 12.26 -11.55 10.92
C GLY A 43 13.33 -12.46 10.31
N LEU A 44 13.36 -12.57 8.99
CA LEU A 44 14.30 -13.41 8.25
C LEU A 44 15.56 -12.68 7.79
N GLN A 45 15.61 -11.34 7.92
CA GLN A 45 16.64 -10.46 7.35
C GLN A 45 16.87 -10.70 5.85
N GLN A 46 15.83 -11.06 5.14
CA GLN A 46 15.84 -11.33 3.70
C GLN A 46 14.74 -10.55 3.00
N LYS A 47 15.03 -10.10 1.77
CA LYS A 47 14.05 -9.43 0.92
C LYS A 47 12.91 -10.39 0.57
N THR A 48 11.76 -10.18 1.16
CA THR A 48 10.57 -11.01 0.94
C THR A 48 9.57 -10.26 0.06
N LYS A 49 9.21 -10.84 -1.07
CA LYS A 49 8.21 -10.25 -1.97
C LYS A 49 6.79 -10.41 -1.38
N PRO A 50 5.88 -9.43 -1.55
CA PRO A 50 4.49 -9.54 -1.09
C PRO A 50 3.73 -10.68 -1.76
N TRP A 51 4.04 -10.98 -3.03
CA TRP A 51 3.53 -12.12 -3.80
C TRP A 51 4.59 -12.59 -4.80
N PRO A 52 4.54 -13.85 -5.29
CA PRO A 52 5.63 -14.45 -6.07
C PRO A 52 6.04 -13.69 -7.34
N TRP A 53 5.09 -13.02 -7.98
CA TRP A 53 5.33 -12.26 -9.22
C TRP A 53 5.46 -10.74 -8.98
N ALA A 54 5.61 -10.30 -7.73
CA ALA A 54 5.84 -8.89 -7.45
C ALA A 54 7.23 -8.46 -7.96
N ASP A 55 7.31 -7.29 -8.58
CA ASP A 55 8.56 -6.69 -9.03
C ASP A 55 9.19 -5.79 -7.95
N THR A 56 8.53 -5.69 -6.80
CA THR A 56 8.95 -4.88 -5.66
C THR A 56 8.96 -5.69 -4.37
N TYR A 57 9.60 -5.16 -3.33
CA TYR A 57 9.66 -5.73 -1.98
C TYR A 57 9.76 -4.59 -0.96
N PRO A 58 9.32 -4.79 0.28
CA PRO A 58 9.44 -3.77 1.32
C PRO A 58 10.91 -3.56 1.73
N ILE A 59 11.27 -2.30 1.97
CA ILE A 59 12.62 -1.90 2.35
C ILE A 59 12.66 -1.06 3.63
N ALA A 60 11.55 -0.47 4.02
CA ALA A 60 11.42 0.34 5.22
C ALA A 60 9.95 0.47 5.64
N GLU A 61 9.74 0.97 6.85
CA GLU A 61 8.43 1.38 7.35
C GLU A 61 8.53 2.77 7.97
N LEU A 62 7.65 3.66 7.55
CA LEU A 62 7.46 4.98 8.15
C LEU A 62 6.34 4.90 9.18
N SER A 63 6.63 5.30 10.42
CA SER A 63 5.65 5.38 11.51
C SER A 63 5.48 6.82 11.96
N PHE A 64 4.24 7.30 11.94
CA PHE A 64 3.83 8.63 12.37
C PHE A 64 3.16 8.49 13.75
N GLU A 65 3.94 8.66 14.81
CA GLU A 65 3.52 8.28 16.18
C GLU A 65 2.24 8.97 16.62
N ARG A 66 2.15 10.29 16.50
CA ARG A 66 0.96 11.05 16.93
C ARG A 66 -0.30 10.67 16.16
N LEU A 67 -0.19 10.37 14.88
CA LEU A 67 -1.31 10.03 14.02
C LEU A 67 -1.66 8.54 14.06
N ASN A 68 -0.83 7.72 14.72
CA ASN A 68 -0.94 6.26 14.74
C ASN A 68 -1.08 5.69 13.33
N LYS A 69 -0.27 6.20 12.40
CA LYS A 69 -0.21 5.77 10.98
C LYS A 69 1.11 5.11 10.69
N GLN A 70 1.04 4.05 9.90
CA GLN A 70 2.21 3.32 9.41
C GLN A 70 2.10 3.15 7.90
N VAL A 71 3.21 3.31 7.20
CA VAL A 71 3.29 3.15 5.75
C VAL A 71 4.52 2.32 5.43
N VAL A 72 4.31 1.13 4.88
CA VAL A 72 5.41 0.30 4.39
C VAL A 72 5.93 0.88 3.08
N VAL A 73 7.24 1.11 3.02
CA VAL A 73 7.92 1.67 1.85
C VAL A 73 8.49 0.54 1.00
N LEU A 74 8.06 0.48 -0.24
CA LEU A 74 8.50 -0.50 -1.23
C LEU A 74 9.74 0.00 -1.99
N ASN A 75 10.49 -0.91 -2.56
CA ASN A 75 11.62 -0.56 -3.41
C ASN A 75 11.12 -0.23 -4.83
N GLY A 76 11.23 1.03 -5.22
CA GLY A 76 10.86 1.53 -6.54
C GLY A 76 9.85 2.68 -6.49
N GLY A 77 9.91 3.55 -7.49
CA GLY A 77 9.01 4.69 -7.68
C GLY A 77 8.20 4.60 -8.96
N ASP A 78 8.10 3.41 -9.55
CA ASP A 78 7.29 3.18 -10.74
C ASP A 78 5.78 3.20 -10.42
N PRO A 79 4.91 3.48 -11.42
CA PRO A 79 3.47 3.60 -11.19
C PRO A 79 2.82 2.35 -10.57
N THR A 80 3.35 1.15 -10.88
CA THR A 80 2.81 -0.10 -10.34
C THR A 80 3.11 -0.22 -8.85
N THR A 81 4.35 0.05 -8.45
CA THR A 81 4.75 0.09 -7.03
C THR A 81 3.94 1.11 -6.24
N LEU A 82 3.82 2.34 -6.76
CA LEU A 82 3.08 3.42 -6.10
C LEU A 82 1.57 3.16 -6.01
N ALA A 83 1.01 2.32 -6.87
CA ALA A 83 -0.39 1.92 -6.76
C ALA A 83 -0.67 1.04 -5.52
N PHE A 84 0.35 0.35 -5.00
CA PHE A 84 0.20 -0.57 -3.86
C PHE A 84 0.63 0.02 -2.53
N SER A 85 1.63 0.90 -2.50
CA SER A 85 2.10 1.59 -1.29
C SER A 85 3.00 2.77 -1.65
N ALA A 86 3.65 3.38 -0.65
CA ALA A 86 4.73 4.31 -0.88
C ALA A 86 5.96 3.59 -1.43
N GLY A 87 6.75 4.26 -2.25
CA GLY A 87 7.94 3.70 -2.88
C GLY A 87 9.18 4.58 -2.70
N ALA A 88 10.33 3.98 -2.46
CA ALA A 88 11.59 4.69 -2.37
C ALA A 88 12.24 4.86 -3.74
N ILE A 89 12.63 6.08 -4.05
CA ILE A 89 13.12 6.48 -5.37
C ILE A 89 14.64 6.40 -5.43
N ALA A 90 15.15 5.62 -6.38
CA ALA A 90 16.59 5.55 -6.66
C ALA A 90 17.12 6.91 -7.19
N PRO A 91 18.36 7.31 -6.86
CA PRO A 91 19.37 6.58 -6.07
C PRO A 91 19.21 6.72 -4.54
N PHE A 92 18.17 7.42 -4.07
CA PHE A 92 17.93 7.76 -2.66
C PHE A 92 17.02 6.74 -1.95
N ASN A 93 17.15 5.47 -2.30
CA ASN A 93 16.30 4.37 -1.78
C ASN A 93 16.99 3.52 -0.70
N GLN A 94 18.03 4.05 -0.04
CA GLN A 94 18.75 3.36 1.03
C GLN A 94 18.43 4.01 2.38
N ALA A 95 17.52 3.40 3.13
CA ALA A 95 17.01 3.93 4.41
C ALA A 95 18.11 4.12 5.50
N ARG A 96 19.22 3.38 5.41
CA ARG A 96 20.35 3.45 6.37
C ARG A 96 21.57 4.20 5.81
N SER A 97 21.41 4.92 4.72
CA SER A 97 22.46 5.76 4.14
C SER A 97 22.58 7.08 4.91
N THR A 98 23.78 7.69 4.86
CA THR A 98 24.00 9.08 5.30
C THR A 98 23.41 10.10 4.32
N GLN A 99 22.96 9.66 3.16
CA GLN A 99 22.30 10.47 2.16
C GLN A 99 20.79 10.61 2.43
N ALA A 100 20.13 11.49 1.70
CA ALA A 100 18.69 11.63 1.77
C ALA A 100 17.99 10.31 1.40
N PHE A 101 16.92 9.97 2.12
CA PHE A 101 16.01 8.90 1.77
C PHE A 101 14.75 9.52 1.18
N VAL A 102 14.47 9.26 -0.10
CA VAL A 102 13.36 9.90 -0.81
C VAL A 102 12.25 8.88 -1.03
N VAL A 103 11.08 9.21 -0.50
CA VAL A 103 9.87 8.38 -0.60
C VAL A 103 8.80 9.13 -1.36
N ALA A 104 8.19 8.48 -2.35
CA ALA A 104 7.01 8.95 -3.05
C ALA A 104 5.78 8.10 -2.71
N GLY A 105 4.61 8.70 -2.83
CA GLY A 105 3.35 8.00 -2.64
C GLY A 105 2.18 8.84 -3.13
N HIS A 106 1.05 8.20 -3.37
CA HIS A 106 -0.17 8.90 -3.76
C HIS A 106 -0.75 9.69 -2.59
N ARG A 107 -0.95 10.99 -2.83
CA ARG A 107 -1.53 11.92 -1.87
C ARG A 107 -2.93 11.51 -1.40
N ASP A 108 -3.72 10.97 -2.31
CA ASP A 108 -5.14 10.66 -2.05
C ASP A 108 -5.34 9.25 -1.43
N SER A 109 -4.27 8.50 -1.17
CA SER A 109 -4.33 7.16 -0.58
C SER A 109 -3.33 7.00 0.56
N HIS A 110 -2.14 6.49 0.28
CA HIS A 110 -1.15 6.13 1.32
C HIS A 110 -0.64 7.32 2.13
N PHE A 111 -0.66 8.53 1.56
CA PHE A 111 -0.24 9.77 2.21
C PHE A 111 -1.39 10.78 2.39
N SER A 112 -2.64 10.32 2.40
CA SER A 112 -3.81 11.19 2.58
C SER A 112 -3.85 11.92 3.92
N PHE A 113 -3.14 11.42 4.93
CA PHE A 113 -3.05 12.01 6.27
C PHE A 113 -1.89 13.01 6.43
N LEU A 114 -1.08 13.26 5.42
CA LEU A 114 0.08 14.16 5.55
C LEU A 114 -0.29 15.63 5.82
N ASP A 115 -1.49 16.04 5.49
CA ASP A 115 -2.02 17.36 5.84
C ASP A 115 -2.30 17.53 7.36
N GLU A 116 -2.40 16.41 8.08
CA GLU A 116 -2.54 16.38 9.54
C GLU A 116 -1.18 16.45 10.27
N VAL A 117 -0.05 16.30 9.56
CA VAL A 117 1.30 16.36 10.15
C VAL A 117 1.64 17.79 10.52
N VAL A 118 2.11 17.98 11.74
CA VAL A 118 2.47 19.29 12.27
C VAL A 118 3.95 19.35 12.67
N MET A 119 4.43 20.55 12.90
CA MET A 119 5.82 20.75 13.33
C MET A 119 6.06 20.06 14.68
N ASN A 120 7.20 19.39 14.83
CA ASN A 120 7.63 18.55 15.95
C ASN A 120 6.94 17.18 16.05
N ASP A 121 6.17 16.74 15.05
CA ASP A 121 5.75 15.34 15.00
C ASP A 121 6.97 14.42 14.83
N ILE A 122 6.94 13.30 15.56
CA ILE A 122 7.97 12.26 15.45
C ILE A 122 7.60 11.31 14.33
N ILE A 123 8.50 11.17 13.38
CA ILE A 123 8.41 10.21 12.28
C ILE A 123 9.57 9.24 12.42
N SER A 124 9.25 7.98 12.68
CA SER A 124 10.25 6.92 12.83
C SER A 124 10.41 6.16 11.52
N LEU A 125 11.64 5.76 11.21
CA LEU A 125 12.00 4.95 10.06
C LEU A 125 12.62 3.63 10.56
N ALA A 126 11.97 2.51 10.26
CA ALA A 126 12.43 1.17 10.60
C ALA A 126 13.00 0.45 9.37
#